data_c22018f745c29e4f807292ccaf97dc03
#
_entry.id   c22018f745c29e4f807292ccaf97dc03
#
_cell.length_a   1.000
_cell.length_b   1.000
_cell.length_c   1.000
_cell.angle_alpha   90.00
_cell.angle_beta   90.00
_cell.angle_gamma   90.00
#
_symmetry.space_group_name_H-M   'P 1'
#
loop_
_entity.id
_entity.type
_entity.pdbx_description
1 polymer ?
#
loop_
_entity_poly.entity_id
_entity_poly.type
_entity_poly.pdbx_seq_one_letter_code
_entity_poly.pdbx_strand_id
1 'polypeptide(L)'
;MNVLIIEDERSLSHEIEIYLTKQGFHCDVAFTGSKASEMVAVNSYDFVLLDIGLPDTNGFEILKEAKNNNVDSAFIVLTALSETDDKIHGLDLGADDYLAKPFSLPELNARMQAILRRKHGLKVQTIDINGFIMDYQNRTLNYDGTPVVLTKKEFDLLHYLAMHKNRVLSRSQLTEHIWGDVMDDDYDSNYIDVHVKNLRKKLAAHSTIDWFETVRGIGYRLNIQ
;
A
#
# COMPACT_ATOMS: atom_id res chain seq x y z
N MET A 1 -2.66 1.49 -2.67
CA MET A 1 -1.65 0.64 -1.99
C MET A 1 -1.72 -0.74 -2.58
N ASN A 2 -0.57 -1.27 -3.03
CA ASN A 2 -0.47 -2.55 -3.69
C ASN A 2 -0.14 -3.65 -2.67
N VAL A 3 -0.86 -4.75 -2.75
CA VAL A 3 -0.71 -5.90 -1.85
C VAL A 3 -0.47 -7.14 -2.69
N LEU A 4 0.60 -7.88 -2.43
CA LEU A 4 0.79 -9.21 -2.96
C LEU A 4 0.31 -10.24 -1.94
N ILE A 5 -0.59 -11.11 -2.34
CA ILE A 5 -1.11 -12.22 -1.56
C ILE A 5 -0.44 -13.50 -2.06
N ILE A 6 0.38 -14.13 -1.22
CA ILE A 6 1.09 -15.38 -1.52
C ILE A 6 0.46 -16.46 -0.67
N GLU A 7 -0.44 -17.24 -1.26
CA GLU A 7 -1.30 -18.22 -0.58
C GLU A 7 -1.73 -19.27 -1.58
N ASP A 8 -1.47 -20.55 -1.32
CA ASP A 8 -1.82 -21.67 -2.19
C ASP A 8 -3.29 -22.07 -2.08
N GLU A 9 -3.93 -21.82 -0.94
CA GLU A 9 -5.37 -22.05 -0.76
C GLU A 9 -6.19 -20.98 -1.48
N ARG A 10 -6.76 -21.36 -2.64
CA ARG A 10 -7.49 -20.46 -3.53
C ARG A 10 -8.72 -19.81 -2.89
N SER A 11 -9.40 -20.51 -1.98
CA SER A 11 -10.56 -19.95 -1.26
C SER A 11 -10.14 -18.82 -0.33
N LEU A 12 -9.09 -19.02 0.45
CA LEU A 12 -8.58 -18.02 1.39
C LEU A 12 -8.00 -16.80 0.66
N SER A 13 -7.17 -17.05 -0.39
CA SER A 13 -6.59 -15.96 -1.16
C SER A 13 -7.67 -15.07 -1.81
N HIS A 14 -8.74 -15.69 -2.34
CA HIS A 14 -9.85 -14.95 -2.93
C HIS A 14 -10.68 -14.15 -1.89
N GLU A 15 -10.90 -14.71 -0.70
CA GLU A 15 -11.56 -13.97 0.39
C GLU A 15 -10.75 -12.76 0.84
N ILE A 16 -9.43 -12.91 0.99
CA ILE A 16 -8.51 -11.81 1.33
C ILE A 16 -8.55 -10.74 0.24
N GLU A 17 -8.42 -11.14 -1.03
CA GLU A 17 -8.46 -10.25 -2.20
C GLU A 17 -9.74 -9.40 -2.23
N ILE A 18 -10.92 -10.05 -2.16
CA ILE A 18 -12.20 -9.35 -2.15
C ILE A 18 -12.31 -8.36 -0.99
N TYR A 19 -11.90 -8.80 0.21
CA TYR A 19 -11.99 -7.95 1.39
C TYR A 19 -11.08 -6.74 1.27
N LEU A 20 -9.80 -6.92 0.94
CA LEU A 20 -8.83 -5.83 0.83
C LEU A 20 -9.14 -4.88 -0.33
N THR A 21 -9.66 -5.39 -1.45
CA THR A 21 -10.12 -4.55 -2.56
C THR A 21 -11.28 -3.63 -2.13
N LYS A 22 -12.21 -4.13 -1.30
CA LYS A 22 -13.26 -3.28 -0.70
C LYS A 22 -12.70 -2.22 0.24
N GLN A 23 -11.57 -2.49 0.90
CA GLN A 23 -10.86 -1.52 1.75
C GLN A 23 -10.03 -0.51 0.94
N GLY A 24 -9.94 -0.67 -0.39
CA GLY A 24 -9.24 0.25 -1.30
C GLY A 24 -7.81 -0.15 -1.61
N PHE A 25 -7.41 -1.38 -1.26
CA PHE A 25 -6.13 -1.95 -1.71
C PHE A 25 -6.26 -2.49 -3.14
N HIS A 26 -5.15 -2.50 -3.85
CA HIS A 26 -4.99 -3.24 -5.09
C HIS A 26 -4.24 -4.54 -4.79
N CYS A 27 -4.81 -5.67 -5.19
CA CYS A 27 -4.30 -6.97 -4.80
C CYS A 27 -3.88 -7.79 -6.01
N ASP A 28 -2.65 -8.31 -5.97
CA ASP A 28 -2.17 -9.37 -6.83
C ASP A 28 -2.08 -10.68 -6.05
N VAL A 29 -2.19 -11.82 -6.72
CA VAL A 29 -2.18 -13.14 -6.08
C VAL A 29 -1.13 -14.04 -6.72
N ALA A 30 -0.33 -14.70 -5.88
CA ALA A 30 0.58 -15.77 -6.27
C ALA A 30 0.25 -17.04 -5.48
N PHE A 31 0.11 -18.17 -6.17
CA PHE A 31 -0.22 -19.47 -5.59
C PHE A 31 1.00 -20.37 -5.35
N THR A 32 2.18 -19.91 -5.74
CA THR A 32 3.44 -20.65 -5.62
C THR A 32 4.57 -19.70 -5.26
N GLY A 33 5.59 -20.22 -4.58
CA GLY A 33 6.75 -19.42 -4.22
C GLY A 33 7.57 -18.95 -5.40
N SER A 34 7.71 -19.78 -6.45
CA SER A 34 8.39 -19.39 -7.68
C SER A 34 7.74 -18.16 -8.33
N LYS A 35 6.39 -18.17 -8.43
CA LYS A 35 5.66 -17.00 -8.98
C LYS A 35 5.76 -15.80 -8.07
N ALA A 36 5.71 -16.01 -6.76
CA ALA A 36 5.86 -14.95 -5.77
C ALA A 36 7.22 -14.25 -5.86
N SER A 37 8.33 -15.01 -5.93
CA SER A 37 9.67 -14.46 -6.07
C SER A 37 9.82 -13.62 -7.34
N GLU A 38 9.28 -14.10 -8.47
CA GLU A 38 9.25 -13.35 -9.73
C GLU A 38 8.52 -11.99 -9.54
N MET A 39 7.31 -12.03 -8.94
CA MET A 39 6.49 -10.85 -8.77
C MET A 39 7.13 -9.83 -7.80
N VAL A 40 7.70 -10.28 -6.70
CA VAL A 40 8.43 -9.43 -5.75
C VAL A 40 9.67 -8.79 -6.37
N ALA A 41 10.33 -9.48 -7.31
CA ALA A 41 11.53 -8.96 -7.97
C ALA A 41 11.21 -7.88 -9.02
N VAL A 42 10.03 -7.97 -9.67
CA VAL A 42 9.67 -7.09 -10.80
C VAL A 42 8.78 -5.91 -10.35
N ASN A 43 7.87 -6.14 -9.40
CA ASN A 43 6.86 -5.17 -8.99
C ASN A 43 7.18 -4.58 -7.61
N SER A 44 6.60 -3.41 -7.32
CA SER A 44 6.67 -2.76 -6.01
C SER A 44 5.37 -2.93 -5.25
N TYR A 45 5.43 -3.57 -4.09
CA TYR A 45 4.29 -3.77 -3.20
C TYR A 45 4.47 -3.00 -1.89
N ASP A 46 3.39 -2.43 -1.38
CA ASP A 46 3.35 -1.84 -0.03
C ASP A 46 3.32 -2.95 1.04
N PHE A 47 2.59 -4.04 0.73
CA PHE A 47 2.48 -5.22 1.58
C PHE A 47 2.69 -6.51 0.81
N VAL A 48 3.29 -7.48 1.48
CA VAL A 48 3.31 -8.89 1.06
C VAL A 48 2.71 -9.72 2.18
N LEU A 49 1.56 -10.35 1.91
CA LEU A 49 0.93 -11.35 2.76
C LEU A 49 1.49 -12.69 2.34
N LEU A 50 2.20 -13.37 3.23
CA LEU A 50 3.02 -14.52 2.89
C LEU A 50 2.64 -15.75 3.71
N ASP A 51 2.07 -16.76 3.07
CA ASP A 51 2.00 -18.09 3.68
C ASP A 51 3.38 -18.77 3.67
N ILE A 52 3.69 -19.46 4.77
CA ILE A 52 4.93 -20.23 4.87
C ILE A 52 4.78 -21.60 4.16
N GLY A 53 3.59 -22.18 4.17
CA GLY A 53 3.30 -23.54 3.72
C GLY A 53 3.06 -23.64 2.22
N LEU A 54 3.90 -23.04 1.38
CA LEU A 54 3.74 -23.09 -0.07
C LEU A 54 4.12 -24.46 -0.67
N PRO A 55 3.51 -24.87 -1.78
CA PRO A 55 3.69 -26.23 -2.34
C PRO A 55 5.08 -26.49 -2.91
N ASP A 56 5.82 -25.45 -3.28
CA ASP A 56 7.10 -25.55 -4.01
C ASP A 56 8.29 -25.01 -3.21
N THR A 57 8.07 -24.23 -2.16
CA THR A 57 9.14 -23.68 -1.31
C THR A 57 8.61 -23.31 0.07
N ASN A 58 9.52 -23.10 1.01
CA ASN A 58 9.17 -22.51 2.31
C ASN A 58 9.12 -20.97 2.17
N GLY A 59 7.99 -20.34 2.58
CA GLY A 59 7.81 -18.90 2.50
C GLY A 59 8.92 -18.07 3.18
N PHE A 60 9.60 -18.62 4.18
CA PHE A 60 10.75 -17.95 4.80
C PHE A 60 11.91 -17.70 3.84
N GLU A 61 12.10 -18.54 2.82
CA GLU A 61 13.13 -18.30 1.81
C GLU A 61 12.80 -17.07 0.97
N ILE A 62 11.53 -16.87 0.63
CA ILE A 62 11.06 -15.67 -0.11
C ILE A 62 11.29 -14.42 0.74
N LEU A 63 10.93 -14.46 2.03
CA LEU A 63 11.16 -13.36 2.96
C LEU A 63 12.64 -13.00 3.05
N LYS A 64 13.49 -13.99 3.25
CA LYS A 64 14.95 -13.84 3.36
C LYS A 64 15.54 -13.24 2.09
N GLU A 65 15.14 -13.74 0.92
CA GLU A 65 15.59 -13.22 -0.38
C GLU A 65 15.18 -11.77 -0.58
N ALA A 66 13.91 -11.44 -0.29
CA ALA A 66 13.38 -10.08 -0.40
C ALA A 66 14.14 -9.11 0.52
N LYS A 67 14.40 -9.49 1.78
CA LYS A 67 15.16 -8.65 2.73
C LYS A 67 16.62 -8.47 2.31
N ASN A 68 17.27 -9.51 1.78
CA ASN A 68 18.64 -9.43 1.24
C ASN A 68 18.71 -8.47 0.05
N ASN A 69 17.67 -8.41 -0.78
CA ASN A 69 17.56 -7.51 -1.92
C ASN A 69 17.04 -6.10 -1.55
N ASN A 70 16.90 -5.80 -0.25
CA ASN A 70 16.39 -4.52 0.26
C ASN A 70 15.00 -4.14 -0.30
N VAL A 71 14.12 -5.12 -0.48
CA VAL A 71 12.72 -4.88 -0.89
C VAL A 71 12.01 -4.12 0.23
N ASP A 72 11.48 -2.93 -0.07
CA ASP A 72 10.83 -2.03 0.90
C ASP A 72 9.35 -2.38 1.17
N SER A 73 8.94 -3.60 0.95
CA SER A 73 7.59 -4.09 1.28
C SER A 73 7.49 -4.44 2.76
N ALA A 74 6.30 -4.23 3.35
CA ALA A 74 5.97 -4.77 4.66
C ALA A 74 5.50 -6.22 4.52
N PHE A 75 6.14 -7.14 5.21
CA PHE A 75 5.82 -8.56 5.19
C PHE A 75 4.99 -8.95 6.39
N ILE A 76 3.79 -9.48 6.15
CA ILE A 76 2.95 -10.13 7.17
C ILE A 76 2.92 -11.63 6.85
N VAL A 77 3.46 -12.42 7.77
CA VAL A 77 3.48 -13.87 7.62
C VAL A 77 2.14 -14.45 8.09
N LEU A 78 1.48 -15.21 7.20
CA LEU A 78 0.27 -15.99 7.51
C LEU A 78 0.71 -17.42 7.76
N THR A 79 0.40 -17.98 8.92
CA THR A 79 0.90 -19.31 9.27
C THR A 79 -0.08 -20.15 10.07
N ALA A 80 -0.17 -21.44 9.76
CA ALA A 80 -0.83 -22.42 10.62
C ALA A 80 0.02 -22.81 11.84
N LEU A 81 1.32 -22.44 11.83
CA LEU A 81 2.25 -22.79 12.88
C LEU A 81 2.01 -21.88 14.10
N SER A 82 1.60 -22.49 15.21
CA SER A 82 1.36 -21.78 16.48
C SER A 82 2.59 -21.76 17.39
N GLU A 83 3.68 -22.44 16.99
CA GLU A 83 4.86 -22.58 17.83
C GLU A 83 5.63 -21.25 17.96
N THR A 84 6.05 -20.98 19.19
CA THR A 84 6.73 -19.72 19.52
C THR A 84 8.04 -19.56 18.76
N ASP A 85 8.71 -20.68 18.49
CA ASP A 85 10.02 -20.69 17.80
C ASP A 85 9.92 -20.25 16.34
N ASP A 86 8.86 -20.59 15.62
CA ASP A 86 8.64 -20.16 14.25
C ASP A 86 8.35 -18.66 14.14
N LYS A 87 7.61 -18.13 15.13
CA LYS A 87 7.35 -16.67 15.21
C LYS A 87 8.63 -15.88 15.50
N ILE A 88 9.48 -16.39 16.39
CA ILE A 88 10.78 -15.78 16.71
C ILE A 88 11.66 -15.82 15.45
N HIS A 89 11.77 -16.99 14.81
CA HIS A 89 12.58 -17.15 13.62
C HIS A 89 12.22 -16.18 12.48
N GLY A 90 10.95 -16.00 12.22
CA GLY A 90 10.56 -15.11 11.15
C GLY A 90 10.64 -13.62 11.49
N LEU A 91 10.44 -13.23 12.76
CA LEU A 91 10.73 -11.85 13.18
C LEU A 91 12.22 -11.55 13.05
N ASP A 92 13.09 -12.51 13.38
CA ASP A 92 14.55 -12.41 13.19
C ASP A 92 14.91 -12.30 11.68
N LEU A 93 14.11 -12.90 10.79
CA LEU A 93 14.25 -12.75 9.34
C LEU A 93 13.73 -11.41 8.80
N GLY A 94 13.10 -10.59 9.65
CA GLY A 94 12.67 -9.24 9.30
C GLY A 94 11.22 -9.12 8.82
N ALA A 95 10.33 -10.06 9.18
CA ALA A 95 8.89 -9.87 9.01
C ALA A 95 8.39 -8.71 9.88
N ASP A 96 7.41 -7.95 9.37
CA ASP A 96 6.84 -6.81 10.09
C ASP A 96 5.73 -7.22 11.07
N ASP A 97 5.05 -8.36 10.82
CA ASP A 97 4.08 -8.98 11.73
C ASP A 97 3.82 -10.45 11.38
N TYR A 98 3.15 -11.15 12.31
CA TYR A 98 2.70 -12.54 12.22
C TYR A 98 1.22 -12.66 12.50
N LEU A 99 0.51 -13.43 11.68
CA LEU A 99 -0.90 -13.70 11.86
C LEU A 99 -1.17 -15.20 11.76
N ALA A 100 -1.57 -15.81 12.90
CA ALA A 100 -1.85 -17.23 12.95
C ALA A 100 -3.19 -17.57 12.30
N LYS A 101 -3.24 -18.60 11.47
CA LYS A 101 -4.46 -19.21 10.94
C LYS A 101 -5.13 -20.08 12.01
N PRO A 102 -6.48 -20.03 12.18
CA PRO A 102 -7.42 -19.17 11.45
C PRO A 102 -7.46 -17.75 12.00
N PHE A 103 -7.61 -16.77 11.13
CA PHE A 103 -7.71 -15.35 11.48
C PHE A 103 -8.95 -14.69 10.87
N SER A 104 -9.34 -13.54 11.38
CA SER A 104 -10.39 -12.73 10.77
C SER A 104 -9.82 -11.68 9.83
N LEU A 105 -10.51 -11.41 8.71
CA LEU A 105 -10.09 -10.37 7.75
C LEU A 105 -10.03 -8.96 8.37
N PRO A 106 -10.94 -8.56 9.29
CA PRO A 106 -10.78 -7.33 10.06
C PRO A 106 -9.50 -7.28 10.89
N GLU A 107 -9.05 -8.42 11.48
CA GLU A 107 -7.79 -8.49 12.22
C GLU A 107 -6.59 -8.27 11.31
N LEU A 108 -6.56 -8.94 10.14
CA LEU A 108 -5.53 -8.73 9.13
C LEU A 108 -5.43 -7.24 8.76
N ASN A 109 -6.56 -6.61 8.42
CA ASN A 109 -6.58 -5.19 8.08
C ASN A 109 -6.09 -4.30 9.24
N ALA A 110 -6.51 -4.57 10.48
CA ALA A 110 -6.05 -3.82 11.66
C ALA A 110 -4.53 -3.89 11.85
N ARG A 111 -3.92 -5.05 11.59
CA ARG A 111 -2.46 -5.26 11.64
C ARG A 111 -1.75 -4.52 10.50
N MET A 112 -2.27 -4.59 9.27
CA MET A 112 -1.76 -3.80 8.14
C MET A 112 -1.76 -2.31 8.48
N GLN A 113 -2.85 -1.77 9.02
CA GLN A 113 -2.94 -0.38 9.47
C GLN A 113 -1.93 -0.05 10.58
N ALA A 114 -1.67 -0.99 11.51
CA ALA A 114 -0.67 -0.80 12.56
C ALA A 114 0.76 -0.72 12.01
N ILE A 115 1.07 -1.53 11.01
CA ILE A 115 2.37 -1.50 10.30
C ILE A 115 2.54 -0.18 9.56
N LEU A 116 1.52 0.27 8.82
CA LEU A 116 1.54 1.56 8.15
C LEU A 116 1.85 2.71 9.12
N ARG A 117 1.17 2.73 10.28
CA ARG A 117 1.46 3.72 11.33
C ARG A 117 2.91 3.69 11.79
N ARG A 118 3.48 2.48 12.00
CA ARG A 118 4.89 2.33 12.44
C ARG A 118 5.88 2.76 11.36
N LYS A 119 5.68 2.29 10.13
CA LYS A 119 6.58 2.53 9.00
C LYS A 119 6.66 4.02 8.62
N HIS A 120 5.53 4.73 8.76
CA HIS A 120 5.45 6.15 8.42
C HIS A 120 5.49 7.09 9.64
N GLY A 121 5.82 6.57 10.83
CA GLY A 121 5.92 7.36 12.07
C GLY A 121 4.59 7.96 12.55
N LEU A 122 3.46 7.45 12.06
CA LEU A 122 2.13 7.98 12.35
C LEU A 122 1.64 7.45 13.69
N LYS A 123 1.59 8.31 14.69
CA LYS A 123 0.96 8.02 15.99
C LYS A 123 -0.57 8.13 15.99
N VAL A 124 -1.16 8.65 14.89
CA VAL A 124 -2.59 8.99 14.78
C VAL A 124 -3.13 8.47 13.44
N GLN A 125 -4.43 8.17 13.39
CA GLN A 125 -5.17 7.76 12.18
C GLN A 125 -5.28 8.88 11.13
N THR A 126 -4.58 9.98 11.34
CA THR A 126 -4.61 11.15 10.48
C THR A 126 -3.22 11.54 10.02
N ILE A 127 -3.13 12.04 8.79
CA ILE A 127 -1.94 12.65 8.21
C ILE A 127 -2.20 14.15 8.13
N ASP A 128 -1.31 14.94 8.71
CA ASP A 128 -1.30 16.39 8.46
C ASP A 128 -0.52 16.69 7.17
N ILE A 129 -1.22 17.27 6.22
CA ILE A 129 -0.67 17.70 4.93
C ILE A 129 -0.74 19.22 4.89
N ASN A 130 0.19 19.88 5.58
CA ASN A 130 0.26 21.34 5.67
C ASN A 130 -1.09 21.99 6.08
N GLY A 131 -1.69 21.49 7.17
CA GLY A 131 -2.96 21.93 7.74
C GLY A 131 -4.20 21.18 7.21
N PHE A 132 -4.04 20.37 6.16
CA PHE A 132 -5.09 19.45 5.74
C PHE A 132 -4.98 18.16 6.55
N ILE A 133 -5.95 17.90 7.40
CA ILE A 133 -5.99 16.68 8.23
C ILE A 133 -6.72 15.59 7.45
N MET A 134 -5.97 14.61 6.97
CA MET A 134 -6.47 13.46 6.25
C MET A 134 -6.67 12.28 7.21
N ASP A 135 -7.90 11.84 7.41
CA ASP A 135 -8.23 10.59 8.08
C ASP A 135 -8.35 9.49 7.00
N TYR A 136 -7.35 8.61 6.93
CA TYR A 136 -7.32 7.57 5.91
C TYR A 136 -8.23 6.38 6.23
N GLN A 137 -8.61 6.18 7.50
CA GLN A 137 -9.55 5.14 7.91
C GLN A 137 -11.00 5.49 7.49
N ASN A 138 -11.42 6.72 7.82
CA ASN A 138 -12.74 7.23 7.47
C ASN A 138 -12.78 7.82 6.05
N ARG A 139 -11.64 7.89 5.36
CA ARG A 139 -11.47 8.46 4.02
C ARG A 139 -11.99 9.90 3.93
N THR A 140 -11.68 10.69 4.94
CA THR A 140 -12.07 12.11 5.02
C THR A 140 -10.85 13.02 4.98
N LEU A 141 -11.05 14.22 4.46
CA LEU A 141 -10.08 15.32 4.47
C LEU A 141 -10.75 16.55 5.06
N ASN A 142 -10.07 17.19 6.00
CA ASN A 142 -10.55 18.42 6.63
C ASN A 142 -9.46 19.47 6.58
N TYR A 143 -9.85 20.73 6.45
CA TYR A 143 -8.98 21.89 6.58
C TYR A 143 -9.64 22.87 7.57
N ASP A 144 -8.96 23.17 8.66
CA ASP A 144 -9.48 24.04 9.74
C ASP A 144 -10.91 23.65 10.16
N GLY A 145 -11.15 22.35 10.38
CA GLY A 145 -12.45 21.78 10.75
C GLY A 145 -13.50 21.74 9.63
N THR A 146 -13.19 22.28 8.43
CA THR A 146 -14.09 22.28 7.28
C THR A 146 -13.82 21.05 6.39
N PRO A 147 -14.84 20.22 6.08
CA PRO A 147 -14.67 19.08 5.20
C PRO A 147 -14.29 19.48 3.76
N VAL A 148 -13.26 18.83 3.22
CA VAL A 148 -12.85 18.95 1.81
C VAL A 148 -13.32 17.71 1.06
N VAL A 149 -14.32 17.86 0.18
CA VAL A 149 -14.94 16.74 -0.51
C VAL A 149 -14.08 16.28 -1.68
N LEU A 150 -13.46 15.10 -1.55
CA LEU A 150 -12.69 14.43 -2.59
C LEU A 150 -13.47 13.25 -3.17
N THR A 151 -13.26 12.97 -4.45
CA THR A 151 -13.66 11.68 -5.04
C THR A 151 -12.76 10.57 -4.52
N LYS A 152 -13.17 9.29 -4.69
CA LYS A 152 -12.36 8.13 -4.28
C LYS A 152 -10.94 8.21 -4.86
N LYS A 153 -10.80 8.48 -6.15
CA LYS A 153 -9.50 8.56 -6.85
C LYS A 153 -8.64 9.76 -6.42
N GLU A 154 -9.26 10.91 -6.17
CA GLU A 154 -8.55 12.09 -5.64
C GLU A 154 -8.05 11.84 -4.23
N PHE A 155 -8.84 11.15 -3.38
CA PHE A 155 -8.42 10.77 -2.04
C PHE A 155 -7.25 9.78 -2.09
N ASP A 156 -7.35 8.73 -2.90
CA ASP A 156 -6.30 7.71 -3.06
C ASP A 156 -5.00 8.36 -3.57
N LEU A 157 -5.10 9.26 -4.54
CA LEU A 157 -3.96 10.01 -5.08
C LEU A 157 -3.28 10.87 -4.00
N LEU A 158 -4.05 11.66 -3.26
CA LEU A 158 -3.49 12.51 -2.19
C LEU A 158 -2.88 11.65 -1.08
N HIS A 159 -3.55 10.56 -0.69
CA HIS A 159 -3.05 9.63 0.32
C HIS A 159 -1.71 9.01 -0.12
N TYR A 160 -1.63 8.49 -1.33
CA TYR A 160 -0.40 7.86 -1.83
C TYR A 160 0.76 8.85 -1.92
N LEU A 161 0.51 10.07 -2.41
CA LEU A 161 1.49 11.14 -2.42
C LEU A 161 1.95 11.53 -1.00
N ALA A 162 1.03 11.60 -0.03
CA ALA A 162 1.35 11.94 1.36
C ALA A 162 2.18 10.85 2.07
N MET A 163 1.90 9.57 1.76
CA MET A 163 2.69 8.44 2.26
C MET A 163 4.12 8.45 1.73
N HIS A 164 4.34 9.02 0.55
CA HIS A 164 5.66 9.15 -0.08
C HIS A 164 6.15 10.60 -0.07
N LYS A 165 5.87 11.31 1.03
CA LYS A 165 6.23 12.73 1.18
C LYS A 165 7.68 13.01 0.80
N ASN A 166 7.91 14.17 0.17
CA ASN A 166 9.22 14.67 -0.25
C ASN A 166 9.91 13.82 -1.34
N ARG A 167 9.25 12.76 -1.86
CA ARG A 167 9.72 11.95 -2.99
C ARG A 167 8.98 12.33 -4.26
N VAL A 168 9.69 12.33 -5.40
CA VAL A 168 9.05 12.50 -6.71
C VAL A 168 8.48 11.16 -7.15
N LEU A 169 7.17 11.11 -7.41
CA LEU A 169 6.49 9.96 -7.98
C LEU A 169 6.22 10.21 -9.46
N SER A 170 6.58 9.27 -10.31
CA SER A 170 6.33 9.39 -11.74
C SER A 170 4.84 9.24 -12.06
N ARG A 171 4.43 9.72 -13.24
CA ARG A 171 3.04 9.56 -13.71
C ARG A 171 2.65 8.09 -13.81
N SER A 172 3.55 7.25 -14.31
CA SER A 172 3.34 5.80 -14.40
C SER A 172 3.13 5.16 -13.03
N GLN A 173 3.99 5.45 -12.05
CA GLN A 173 3.80 4.95 -10.67
C GLN A 173 2.47 5.37 -10.06
N LEU A 174 2.06 6.62 -10.27
CA LEU A 174 0.77 7.12 -9.78
C LEU A 174 -0.41 6.46 -10.50
N THR A 175 -0.30 6.26 -11.80
CA THR A 175 -1.35 5.60 -12.60
C THR A 175 -1.48 4.14 -12.20
N GLU A 176 -0.38 3.39 -12.16
CA GLU A 176 -0.32 2.00 -11.72
C GLU A 176 -0.94 1.84 -10.32
N HIS A 177 -0.54 2.68 -9.36
CA HIS A 177 -1.07 2.60 -7.99
C HIS A 177 -2.58 2.88 -7.91
N ILE A 178 -3.11 3.85 -8.68
CA ILE A 178 -4.51 4.29 -8.58
C ILE A 178 -5.46 3.42 -9.42
N TRP A 179 -4.99 2.81 -10.52
CA TRP A 179 -5.83 2.04 -11.45
C TRP A 179 -5.39 0.59 -11.63
N GLY A 180 -4.15 0.21 -11.21
CA GLY A 180 -3.59 -1.13 -11.39
C GLY A 180 -3.21 -1.43 -12.85
N ASP A 181 -2.79 -2.66 -13.09
CA ASP A 181 -2.38 -3.15 -14.43
C ASP A 181 -3.54 -3.29 -15.44
N VAL A 182 -4.75 -2.85 -15.09
CA VAL A 182 -5.95 -2.96 -15.96
C VAL A 182 -5.93 -1.93 -17.10
N MET A 183 -4.88 -1.12 -17.20
CA MET A 183 -4.75 -0.15 -18.26
C MET A 183 -3.99 -0.75 -19.45
N ASP A 184 -4.69 -0.96 -20.59
CA ASP A 184 -4.05 -1.21 -21.88
C ASP A 184 -3.02 -0.11 -22.19
N ASP A 185 -1.93 -0.46 -22.87
CA ASP A 185 -0.79 0.41 -23.24
C ASP A 185 -1.17 1.71 -23.99
N ASP A 186 -2.42 1.86 -24.39
CA ASP A 186 -2.96 3.05 -25.08
C ASP A 186 -3.57 4.13 -24.15
N TYR A 187 -3.53 3.96 -22.82
CA TYR A 187 -4.05 4.96 -21.89
C TYR A 187 -3.07 6.12 -21.72
N ASP A 188 -3.46 7.26 -22.28
CA ASP A 188 -2.74 8.52 -22.29
C ASP A 188 -2.31 8.97 -20.87
N SER A 189 -1.02 9.27 -20.70
CA SER A 189 -0.41 9.79 -19.46
C SER A 189 -1.10 11.05 -18.90
N ASN A 190 -2.01 11.63 -19.68
CA ASN A 190 -2.81 12.80 -19.32
C ASN A 190 -3.90 12.51 -18.27
N TYR A 191 -4.24 11.22 -18.03
CA TYR A 191 -5.34 10.89 -17.13
C TYR A 191 -5.03 11.27 -15.68
N ILE A 192 -3.81 11.00 -15.22
CA ILE A 192 -3.36 11.41 -13.89
C ILE A 192 -3.35 12.94 -13.73
N ASP A 193 -2.97 13.66 -14.78
CA ASP A 193 -2.87 15.12 -14.78
C ASP A 193 -4.26 15.77 -14.55
N VAL A 194 -5.33 15.16 -15.05
CA VAL A 194 -6.72 15.61 -14.81
C VAL A 194 -7.08 15.47 -13.33
N HIS A 195 -6.75 14.33 -12.70
CA HIS A 195 -7.03 14.12 -11.27
C HIS A 195 -6.18 15.04 -10.39
N VAL A 196 -4.91 15.25 -10.73
CA VAL A 196 -4.04 16.21 -10.04
C VAL A 196 -4.59 17.63 -10.16
N LYS A 197 -5.03 18.05 -11.35
CA LYS A 197 -5.64 19.37 -11.57
C LYS A 197 -6.88 19.57 -10.72
N ASN A 198 -7.78 18.57 -10.70
CA ASN A 198 -9.01 18.64 -9.93
C ASN A 198 -8.73 18.65 -8.41
N LEU A 199 -7.82 17.80 -7.95
CA LEU A 199 -7.37 17.75 -6.57
C LEU A 199 -6.80 19.11 -6.14
N ARG A 200 -5.86 19.68 -6.91
CA ARG A 200 -5.29 21.00 -6.65
C ARG A 200 -6.35 22.09 -6.56
N LYS A 201 -7.33 22.09 -7.47
CA LYS A 201 -8.42 23.06 -7.46
C LYS A 201 -9.22 23.00 -6.15
N LYS A 202 -9.48 21.78 -5.63
CA LYS A 202 -10.20 21.60 -4.39
C LYS A 202 -9.40 22.04 -3.17
N LEU A 203 -8.12 21.68 -3.12
CA LEU A 203 -7.22 22.09 -2.03
C LEU A 203 -6.99 23.61 -2.04
N ALA A 204 -6.78 24.21 -3.21
CA ALA A 204 -6.55 25.65 -3.37
C ALA A 204 -7.74 26.52 -2.96
N ALA A 205 -8.95 25.96 -2.86
CA ALA A 205 -10.11 26.65 -2.34
C ALA A 205 -10.02 26.93 -0.83
N HIS A 206 -9.12 26.25 -0.12
CA HIS A 206 -8.96 26.33 1.33
C HIS A 206 -7.63 26.97 1.76
N SER A 207 -6.54 26.73 1.02
CA SER A 207 -5.20 27.25 1.37
C SER A 207 -4.30 27.32 0.15
N THR A 208 -3.17 28.00 0.27
CA THR A 208 -2.07 27.94 -0.69
C THR A 208 -1.53 26.51 -0.79
N ILE A 209 -1.26 26.02 -2.00
CA ILE A 209 -0.81 24.65 -2.27
C ILE A 209 0.54 24.62 -2.99
N ASP A 210 1.45 25.53 -2.67
CA ASP A 210 2.82 25.58 -3.19
C ASP A 210 3.66 24.34 -2.85
N TRP A 211 3.29 23.65 -1.79
CA TRP A 211 3.86 22.37 -1.37
C TRP A 211 3.48 21.19 -2.29
N PHE A 212 2.49 21.34 -3.17
CA PHE A 212 2.11 20.33 -4.17
C PHE A 212 2.79 20.66 -5.51
N GLU A 213 3.97 20.11 -5.73
CA GLU A 213 4.84 20.46 -6.83
C GLU A 213 4.64 19.57 -8.06
N THR A 214 4.80 20.15 -9.26
CA THR A 214 4.97 19.41 -10.51
C THR A 214 6.45 19.40 -10.88
N VAL A 215 7.05 18.22 -10.92
CA VAL A 215 8.41 18.03 -11.43
C VAL A 215 8.31 17.76 -12.93
N ARG A 216 8.66 18.80 -13.73
CA ARG A 216 8.49 18.77 -15.19
C ARG A 216 9.17 17.55 -15.81
N GLY A 217 8.46 16.87 -16.71
CA GLY A 217 8.94 15.67 -17.40
C GLY A 217 8.97 14.40 -16.57
N ILE A 218 8.72 14.45 -15.24
CA ILE A 218 8.81 13.29 -14.34
C ILE A 218 7.43 12.99 -13.72
N GLY A 219 6.90 13.89 -12.88
CA GLY A 219 5.68 13.59 -12.14
C GLY A 219 5.36 14.62 -11.07
N TYR A 220 5.00 14.17 -9.88
CA TYR A 220 4.49 15.01 -8.80
C TYR A 220 5.16 14.70 -7.47
N ARG A 221 5.18 15.70 -6.58
CA ARG A 221 5.72 15.59 -5.23
C ARG A 221 4.91 16.43 -4.25
N LEU A 222 4.73 15.94 -3.03
CA LEU A 222 4.30 16.75 -1.90
C LEU A 222 5.50 17.09 -1.03
N ASN A 223 5.76 18.39 -0.86
CA ASN A 223 6.76 18.91 0.08
C ASN A 223 6.07 19.15 1.43
N ILE A 224 6.05 18.15 2.29
CA ILE A 224 5.40 18.18 3.62
C ILE A 224 6.51 18.25 4.67
N GLN A 225 6.36 19.19 5.61
CA GLN A 225 7.25 19.35 6.77
C GLN A 225 7.08 18.24 7.80
#